data_4f2fb984878596a31258015f8c2deab6
#
_entry.id   4f2fb984878596a31258015f8c2deab6
#
_cell.length_a   1.000
_cell.length_b   1.000
_cell.length_c   1.000
_cell.angle_alpha   90.00
_cell.angle_beta   90.00
_cell.angle_gamma   90.00
#
_symmetry.space_group_name_H-M   'P 1'
#
loop_
_entity.id
_entity.type
_entity.pdbx_description
1 polymer ?
#
loop_
_entity_poly.entity_id
_entity_poly.type
_entity_poly.pdbx_seq_one_letter_code
_entity_poly.pdbx_strand_id
1 'polypeptide(L)'
;MSYWVNGQLCQQISVTDRAVSFGDGCFTTIHGVNQQAKMLNEHIARLKHDSQRLKIAQPDWEWLAEHLKQVCAEQTQDEFVVKVIISRGAGGRGYSSKGFTSPTVIVSVSPFPNNYVQLQCKGANLVLSQILLARNPLLAGMKHLNRLEQVLIKQEVDELNADEAIVLDTDGIIVECCSANVFWRIGQTVYTPVLSHSGVNGLMRQKIISLLQDSQYHLQQVERFANVLTHCDEVVICNALMPVLPVQSIQMDKQLPPLQFASRELFEYLFLRCKI
;
A
#
# COMPACT_ATOMS: atom_id res chain seq x y z
N MET A 1 -11.66 -9.57 -15.44
CA MET A 1 -10.26 -9.15 -15.21
C MET A 1 -9.48 -9.35 -16.49
N SER A 2 -8.75 -8.38 -16.95
CA SER A 2 -7.86 -8.44 -18.11
C SER A 2 -6.42 -8.40 -17.66
N TYR A 3 -5.53 -9.11 -18.37
CA TYR A 3 -4.12 -9.21 -18.04
C TYR A 3 -3.27 -9.01 -19.30
N TRP A 4 -2.16 -8.28 -19.14
CA TRP A 4 -1.15 -8.09 -20.19
C TRP A 4 0.22 -8.50 -19.62
N VAL A 5 0.96 -9.26 -20.40
CA VAL A 5 2.35 -9.60 -20.12
C VAL A 5 3.22 -8.99 -21.20
N ASN A 6 4.12 -8.09 -20.84
CA ASN A 6 4.96 -7.32 -21.76
C ASN A 6 4.14 -6.65 -22.90
N GLY A 7 2.97 -6.10 -22.54
CA GLY A 7 2.07 -5.41 -23.46
C GLY A 7 1.15 -6.30 -24.29
N GLN A 8 1.28 -7.61 -24.22
CA GLN A 8 0.42 -8.55 -24.93
C GLN A 8 -0.68 -9.09 -24.02
N LEU A 9 -1.92 -9.10 -24.50
CA LEU A 9 -3.04 -9.69 -23.77
C LEU A 9 -2.77 -11.17 -23.52
N CYS A 10 -2.51 -11.55 -22.27
CA CYS A 10 -2.07 -12.88 -21.89
C CYS A 10 -2.35 -13.15 -20.41
N GLN A 11 -2.77 -14.37 -20.08
CA GLN A 11 -3.02 -14.81 -18.69
C GLN A 11 -1.98 -15.82 -18.18
N GLN A 12 -0.85 -15.95 -18.88
CA GLN A 12 0.19 -16.91 -18.57
C GLN A 12 1.55 -16.23 -18.44
N ILE A 13 2.35 -16.72 -17.51
CA ILE A 13 3.77 -16.39 -17.40
C ILE A 13 4.58 -17.68 -17.33
N SER A 14 5.87 -17.61 -17.64
CA SER A 14 6.75 -18.75 -17.51
C SER A 14 6.81 -19.22 -16.05
N VAL A 15 6.74 -20.53 -15.81
CA VAL A 15 6.98 -21.12 -14.47
C VAL A 15 8.39 -20.85 -13.95
N THR A 16 9.32 -20.47 -14.84
CA THR A 16 10.68 -20.06 -14.48
C THR A 16 10.82 -18.58 -14.21
N ASP A 17 9.72 -17.79 -14.27
CA ASP A 17 9.76 -16.38 -13.86
C ASP A 17 10.11 -16.28 -12.38
N ARG A 18 11.04 -15.39 -12.06
CA ARG A 18 11.57 -15.28 -10.70
C ARG A 18 10.56 -14.71 -9.70
N ALA A 19 9.50 -14.06 -10.19
CA ALA A 19 8.36 -13.71 -9.31
C ALA A 19 7.70 -14.95 -8.72
N VAL A 20 7.60 -16.05 -9.49
CA VAL A 20 7.00 -17.32 -9.06
C VAL A 20 7.89 -18.02 -8.03
N SER A 21 9.20 -18.09 -8.30
CA SER A 21 10.13 -18.89 -7.48
C SER A 21 10.61 -18.16 -6.23
N PHE A 22 10.72 -16.83 -6.26
CA PHE A 22 11.40 -16.04 -5.22
C PHE A 22 10.67 -14.77 -4.81
N GLY A 23 9.57 -14.42 -5.45
CA GLY A 23 8.98 -13.09 -5.27
C GLY A 23 9.94 -11.96 -5.69
N ASP A 24 10.85 -12.22 -6.66
CA ASP A 24 11.89 -11.31 -7.09
C ASP A 24 11.31 -10.23 -8.02
N GLY A 25 10.71 -9.20 -7.39
CA GLY A 25 10.04 -8.13 -8.09
C GLY A 25 9.36 -7.14 -7.15
N CYS A 26 8.73 -6.14 -7.75
CA CYS A 26 7.96 -5.10 -7.06
C CYS A 26 6.64 -4.84 -7.79
N PHE A 27 5.73 -4.11 -7.15
CA PHE A 27 4.44 -3.82 -7.75
C PHE A 27 3.87 -2.48 -7.29
N THR A 28 2.87 -2.02 -8.03
CA THR A 28 2.05 -0.88 -7.65
C THR A 28 0.58 -1.17 -7.94
N THR A 29 -0.31 -0.47 -7.21
CA THR A 29 -1.77 -0.55 -7.39
C THR A 29 -2.28 0.86 -7.59
N ILE A 30 -2.91 1.10 -8.72
CA ILE A 30 -3.31 2.41 -9.23
C ILE A 30 -4.83 2.48 -9.23
N HIS A 31 -5.39 3.58 -8.74
CA HIS A 31 -6.79 3.90 -8.89
C HIS A 31 -7.03 4.45 -10.31
N GLY A 32 -7.86 3.79 -11.08
CA GLY A 32 -8.36 4.28 -12.36
C GLY A 32 -9.70 4.97 -12.16
N VAL A 33 -9.83 6.18 -12.67
CA VAL A 33 -11.08 6.96 -12.58
C VAL A 33 -11.32 7.65 -13.92
N ASN A 34 -12.53 7.51 -14.48
CA ASN A 34 -12.91 8.13 -15.75
C ASN A 34 -11.85 7.93 -16.84
N GLN A 35 -11.45 6.67 -17.05
CA GLN A 35 -10.45 6.27 -18.05
C GLN A 35 -9.04 6.81 -17.81
N GLN A 36 -8.71 7.29 -16.63
CA GLN A 36 -7.40 7.85 -16.29
C GLN A 36 -6.78 7.14 -15.08
N ALA A 37 -5.49 6.87 -15.16
CA ALA A 37 -4.70 6.41 -14.02
C ALA A 37 -4.37 7.60 -13.10
N LYS A 38 -4.83 7.54 -11.85
CA LYS A 38 -4.51 8.58 -10.86
C LYS A 38 -3.08 8.45 -10.36
N MET A 39 -2.38 9.57 -10.17
CA MET A 39 -0.99 9.61 -9.70
C MET A 39 -0.04 8.74 -10.56
N LEU A 40 -0.25 8.70 -11.89
CA LEU A 40 0.51 7.80 -12.77
C LEU A 40 2.02 8.03 -12.65
N ASN A 41 2.47 9.28 -12.64
CA ASN A 41 3.90 9.62 -12.57
C ASN A 41 4.54 9.14 -11.26
N GLU A 42 3.84 9.27 -10.15
CA GLU A 42 4.28 8.81 -8.82
C GLU A 42 4.34 7.28 -8.78
N HIS A 43 3.37 6.60 -9.40
CA HIS A 43 3.37 5.14 -9.52
C HIS A 43 4.55 4.64 -10.36
N ILE A 44 4.85 5.27 -11.49
CA ILE A 44 6.01 4.96 -12.32
C ILE A 44 7.31 5.24 -11.55
N ALA A 45 7.41 6.39 -10.87
CA ALA A 45 8.58 6.74 -10.05
C ALA A 45 8.84 5.70 -8.95
N ARG A 46 7.80 5.21 -8.26
CA ARG A 46 7.91 4.13 -7.28
C ARG A 46 8.43 2.83 -7.91
N LEU A 47 7.85 2.39 -9.02
CA LEU A 47 8.28 1.18 -9.71
C LEU A 47 9.75 1.29 -10.14
N LYS A 48 10.15 2.45 -10.65
CA LYS A 48 11.53 2.75 -11.03
C LYS A 48 12.47 2.68 -9.82
N HIS A 49 12.12 3.34 -8.74
CA HIS A 49 12.88 3.33 -7.49
C HIS A 49 13.03 1.91 -6.92
N ASP A 50 11.90 1.16 -6.80
CA ASP A 50 11.91 -0.16 -6.19
C ASP A 50 12.66 -1.19 -7.05
N SER A 51 12.49 -1.16 -8.38
CA SER A 51 13.25 -2.03 -9.29
C SER A 51 14.75 -1.70 -9.30
N GLN A 52 15.14 -0.43 -9.17
CA GLN A 52 16.55 -0.02 -9.01
C GLN A 52 17.16 -0.58 -7.72
N ARG A 53 16.45 -0.44 -6.59
CA ARG A 53 16.90 -1.00 -5.28
C ARG A 53 17.05 -2.52 -5.34
N LEU A 54 16.16 -3.22 -6.04
CA LEU A 54 16.25 -4.66 -6.29
C LEU A 54 17.26 -5.02 -7.36
N LYS A 55 17.89 -4.05 -8.01
CA LYS A 55 18.83 -4.27 -9.15
C LYS A 55 18.19 -5.08 -10.27
N ILE A 56 16.92 -4.83 -10.56
CA ILE A 56 16.20 -5.37 -11.71
C ILE A 56 16.52 -4.50 -12.93
N ALA A 57 16.73 -5.10 -14.10
CA ALA A 57 16.88 -4.38 -15.35
C ALA A 57 15.65 -3.48 -15.57
N GLN A 58 15.89 -2.24 -15.98
CA GLN A 58 14.81 -1.27 -16.12
C GLN A 58 14.01 -1.54 -17.40
N PRO A 59 12.67 -1.64 -17.34
CA PRO A 59 11.86 -1.65 -18.54
C PRO A 59 11.90 -0.27 -19.22
N ASP A 60 11.36 -0.20 -20.44
CA ASP A 60 11.07 1.08 -21.07
C ASP A 60 9.92 1.77 -20.30
N TRP A 61 10.25 2.82 -19.57
CA TRP A 61 9.32 3.54 -18.72
C TRP A 61 8.33 4.41 -19.52
N GLU A 62 8.73 4.93 -20.66
CA GLU A 62 7.87 5.73 -21.54
C GLU A 62 6.82 4.83 -22.18
N TRP A 63 7.26 3.68 -22.71
CA TRP A 63 6.35 2.66 -23.19
C TRP A 63 5.37 2.20 -22.12
N LEU A 64 5.83 1.92 -20.88
CA LEU A 64 4.94 1.47 -19.79
C LEU A 64 3.92 2.53 -19.44
N ALA A 65 4.32 3.80 -19.34
CA ALA A 65 3.40 4.89 -19.04
C ALA A 65 2.33 5.04 -20.13
N GLU A 66 2.72 4.95 -21.41
CA GLU A 66 1.78 5.03 -22.53
C GLU A 66 0.85 3.81 -22.58
N HIS A 67 1.39 2.62 -22.37
CA HIS A 67 0.59 1.39 -22.29
C HIS A 67 -0.46 1.46 -21.17
N LEU A 68 -0.11 1.99 -19.99
CA LEU A 68 -1.06 2.18 -18.88
C LEU A 68 -2.15 3.18 -19.23
N LYS A 69 -1.85 4.27 -19.94
CA LYS A 69 -2.86 5.21 -20.43
C LYS A 69 -3.83 4.54 -21.41
N GLN A 70 -3.32 3.74 -22.35
CA GLN A 70 -4.14 3.00 -23.31
C GLN A 70 -5.05 1.98 -22.59
N VAL A 71 -4.49 1.19 -21.65
CA VAL A 71 -5.26 0.24 -20.84
C VAL A 71 -6.36 0.93 -20.05
N CYS A 72 -6.11 2.12 -19.50
CA CYS A 72 -7.12 2.89 -18.78
C CYS A 72 -8.19 3.46 -19.73
N ALA A 73 -7.81 3.96 -20.91
CA ALA A 73 -8.72 4.52 -21.89
C ALA A 73 -9.74 3.51 -22.44
N GLU A 74 -9.40 2.22 -22.43
CA GLU A 74 -10.27 1.13 -22.86
C GLU A 74 -11.30 0.71 -21.81
N GLN A 75 -11.22 1.22 -20.57
CA GLN A 75 -12.14 0.83 -19.51
C GLN A 75 -13.51 1.52 -19.67
N THR A 76 -14.55 0.76 -19.47
CA THR A 76 -15.96 1.23 -19.53
C THR A 76 -16.52 1.58 -18.16
N GLN A 77 -15.86 1.18 -17.09
CA GLN A 77 -16.25 1.46 -15.70
C GLN A 77 -15.69 2.79 -15.25
N ASP A 78 -16.45 3.56 -14.49
CA ASP A 78 -16.00 4.86 -13.96
C ASP A 78 -14.82 4.71 -12.98
N GLU A 79 -14.83 3.63 -12.19
CA GLU A 79 -13.76 3.32 -11.24
C GLU A 79 -13.27 1.87 -11.44
N PHE A 80 -11.95 1.70 -11.44
CA PHE A 80 -11.29 0.42 -11.60
C PHE A 80 -9.92 0.44 -10.93
N VAL A 81 -9.31 -0.73 -10.80
CA VAL A 81 -7.97 -0.89 -10.23
C VAL A 81 -7.03 -1.41 -11.30
N VAL A 82 -5.88 -0.73 -11.48
CA VAL A 82 -4.77 -1.23 -12.30
C VAL A 82 -3.65 -1.68 -11.39
N LYS A 83 -3.23 -2.94 -11.50
CA LYS A 83 -2.03 -3.44 -10.81
C LYS A 83 -0.93 -3.67 -11.82
N VAL A 84 0.25 -3.14 -11.51
CA VAL A 84 1.46 -3.33 -12.31
C VAL A 84 2.48 -4.08 -11.48
N ILE A 85 3.01 -5.17 -12.02
CA ILE A 85 4.09 -5.97 -11.42
C ILE A 85 5.28 -5.91 -12.35
N ILE A 86 6.46 -5.72 -11.77
CA ILE A 86 7.75 -5.87 -12.47
C ILE A 86 8.52 -6.98 -11.77
N SER A 87 8.79 -8.06 -12.46
CA SER A 87 9.71 -9.12 -12.00
C SER A 87 11.05 -9.01 -12.70
N ARG A 88 12.06 -9.71 -12.16
CA ARG A 88 13.36 -9.80 -12.81
C ARG A 88 13.31 -10.52 -14.16
N GLY A 89 12.24 -11.25 -14.47
CA GLY A 89 12.09 -12.03 -15.69
C GLY A 89 12.26 -13.53 -15.47
N ALA A 90 12.12 -14.27 -16.57
CA ALA A 90 12.15 -15.73 -16.57
C ALA A 90 13.55 -16.28 -16.86
N GLY A 91 13.88 -17.43 -16.23
CA GLY A 91 15.12 -18.17 -16.44
C GLY A 91 16.03 -18.21 -15.23
N GLY A 92 17.26 -18.63 -15.43
CA GLY A 92 18.29 -18.76 -14.41
C GLY A 92 18.06 -19.94 -13.47
N ARG A 93 19.02 -20.16 -12.54
CA ARG A 93 18.94 -21.20 -11.52
C ARG A 93 19.41 -20.65 -10.18
N GLY A 94 18.69 -20.97 -9.13
CA GLY A 94 19.01 -20.51 -7.78
C GLY A 94 18.90 -18.98 -7.61
N TYR A 95 19.65 -18.42 -6.68
CA TYR A 95 19.54 -17.00 -6.31
C TYR A 95 20.34 -16.05 -7.22
N SER A 96 21.20 -16.55 -8.11
CA SER A 96 21.99 -15.69 -9.00
C SER A 96 21.07 -14.87 -9.92
N SER A 97 21.31 -13.56 -9.97
CA SER A 97 20.65 -12.64 -10.90
C SER A 97 21.49 -12.34 -12.14
N LYS A 98 22.62 -13.06 -12.33
CA LYS A 98 23.53 -12.84 -13.46
C LYS A 98 22.87 -13.20 -14.79
N GLY A 99 22.95 -12.30 -15.76
CA GLY A 99 22.45 -12.53 -17.12
C GLY A 99 20.98 -12.15 -17.35
N PHE A 100 20.27 -11.67 -16.33
CA PHE A 100 18.91 -11.15 -16.52
C PHE A 100 18.96 -9.71 -17.05
N THR A 101 18.53 -9.52 -18.27
CA THR A 101 18.52 -8.21 -18.95
C THR A 101 17.13 -7.73 -19.34
N SER A 102 16.13 -8.61 -19.26
CA SER A 102 14.75 -8.33 -19.69
C SER A 102 13.79 -8.63 -18.54
N PRO A 103 13.24 -7.62 -17.85
CA PRO A 103 12.23 -7.81 -16.84
C PRO A 103 10.91 -8.27 -17.46
N THR A 104 10.06 -8.96 -16.67
CA THR A 104 8.67 -9.21 -17.06
C THR A 104 7.81 -8.10 -16.46
N VAL A 105 7.02 -7.44 -17.29
CA VAL A 105 6.02 -6.45 -16.89
C VAL A 105 4.63 -7.07 -17.01
N ILE A 106 3.89 -7.11 -15.90
CA ILE A 106 2.52 -7.63 -15.87
C ILE A 106 1.60 -6.47 -15.48
N VAL A 107 0.60 -6.23 -16.30
CA VAL A 107 -0.48 -5.26 -16.02
C VAL A 107 -1.78 -6.04 -15.88
N SER A 108 -2.59 -5.70 -14.87
CA SER A 108 -3.93 -6.27 -14.72
C SER A 108 -4.94 -5.21 -14.35
N VAL A 109 -6.18 -5.39 -14.80
CA VAL A 109 -7.32 -4.53 -14.45
C VAL A 109 -8.37 -5.37 -13.73
N SER A 110 -8.91 -4.81 -12.64
CA SER A 110 -9.98 -5.40 -11.83
C SER A 110 -10.98 -4.34 -11.37
N PRO A 111 -12.21 -4.75 -10.98
CA PRO A 111 -13.19 -3.82 -10.39
C PRO A 111 -12.65 -3.11 -9.16
N PHE A 112 -13.12 -1.87 -8.95
CA PHE A 112 -12.83 -1.12 -7.73
C PHE A 112 -13.60 -1.70 -6.53
N PRO A 113 -13.01 -1.77 -5.32
CA PRO A 113 -13.69 -2.27 -4.13
C PRO A 113 -14.86 -1.36 -3.70
N ASN A 114 -16.06 -1.92 -3.58
CA ASN A 114 -17.29 -1.15 -3.31
C ASN A 114 -17.47 -0.72 -1.85
N ASN A 115 -16.71 -1.29 -0.92
CA ASN A 115 -16.88 -1.07 0.53
C ASN A 115 -16.26 0.25 1.02
N TYR A 116 -15.37 0.88 0.26
CA TYR A 116 -14.64 2.08 0.72
C TYR A 116 -15.56 3.28 0.99
N VAL A 117 -16.61 3.48 0.18
CA VAL A 117 -17.57 4.57 0.38
C VAL A 117 -18.30 4.43 1.73
N GLN A 118 -18.69 3.21 2.09
CA GLN A 118 -19.34 2.95 3.38
C GLN A 118 -18.38 3.20 4.55
N LEU A 119 -17.13 2.74 4.42
CA LEU A 119 -16.12 2.92 5.45
C LEU A 119 -15.74 4.39 5.64
N GLN A 120 -15.75 5.22 4.60
CA GLN A 120 -15.56 6.66 4.72
C GLN A 120 -16.65 7.34 5.59
N CYS A 121 -17.89 6.86 5.49
CA CYS A 121 -18.99 7.38 6.30
C CYS A 121 -18.95 6.86 7.73
N LYS A 122 -18.82 5.54 7.92
CA LYS A 122 -18.87 4.87 9.22
C LYS A 122 -17.57 5.04 10.02
N GLY A 123 -16.44 4.98 9.36
CA GLY A 123 -15.13 4.68 9.92
C GLY A 123 -14.83 3.17 9.90
N ALA A 124 -13.56 2.83 9.84
CA ALA A 124 -13.09 1.45 9.85
C ALA A 124 -12.93 0.93 11.29
N ASN A 125 -13.25 -0.35 11.49
CA ASN A 125 -12.97 -1.07 12.73
C ASN A 125 -11.71 -1.91 12.54
N LEU A 126 -10.69 -1.60 13.33
CA LEU A 126 -9.40 -2.25 13.25
C LEU A 126 -9.18 -3.22 14.42
N VAL A 127 -8.27 -4.15 14.21
CA VAL A 127 -7.71 -4.99 15.27
C VAL A 127 -6.21 -4.73 15.38
N LEU A 128 -5.60 -5.03 16.51
CA LEU A 128 -4.14 -5.14 16.63
C LEU A 128 -3.75 -6.54 16.20
N SER A 129 -3.00 -6.67 15.10
CA SER A 129 -2.55 -7.97 14.59
C SER A 129 -1.59 -8.66 15.57
N GLN A 130 -1.72 -9.96 15.69
CA GLN A 130 -0.75 -10.82 16.40
C GLN A 130 0.43 -11.21 15.51
N ILE A 131 0.31 -11.01 14.19
CA ILE A 131 1.34 -11.30 13.21
C ILE A 131 2.21 -10.05 13.06
N LEU A 132 3.51 -10.23 13.24
CA LEU A 132 4.50 -9.16 13.22
C LEU A 132 5.21 -9.12 11.87
N LEU A 133 5.57 -7.92 11.42
CA LEU A 133 6.43 -7.74 10.26
C LEU A 133 7.90 -7.92 10.62
N ALA A 134 8.62 -8.67 9.82
CA ALA A 134 10.07 -8.78 9.97
C ALA A 134 10.75 -7.42 9.74
N ARG A 135 11.75 -7.12 10.55
CA ARG A 135 12.62 -5.95 10.35
C ARG A 135 13.69 -6.27 9.32
N ASN A 136 13.58 -5.65 8.15
CA ASN A 136 14.54 -5.79 7.06
C ASN A 136 14.82 -4.42 6.41
N PRO A 137 15.86 -3.68 6.88
CA PRO A 137 16.18 -2.34 6.34
C PRO A 137 16.46 -2.34 4.84
N LEU A 138 16.91 -3.47 4.26
CA LEU A 138 17.16 -3.56 2.82
C LEU A 138 15.87 -3.54 2.00
N LEU A 139 14.75 -4.02 2.55
CA LEU A 139 13.46 -4.10 1.88
C LEU A 139 12.47 -3.05 2.38
N ALA A 140 12.74 -2.41 3.50
CA ALA A 140 11.88 -1.41 4.12
C ALA A 140 11.54 -0.25 3.14
N GLY A 141 10.29 0.17 3.16
CA GLY A 141 9.74 1.19 2.30
C GLY A 141 9.36 0.73 0.89
N MET A 142 9.89 -0.40 0.41
CA MET A 142 9.59 -0.93 -0.92
C MET A 142 8.27 -1.72 -0.96
N LYS A 143 7.58 -1.64 -2.10
CA LYS A 143 6.40 -2.47 -2.37
C LYS A 143 6.81 -3.71 -3.19
N HIS A 144 7.67 -4.57 -2.58
CA HIS A 144 8.15 -5.82 -3.18
C HIS A 144 7.10 -6.93 -3.18
N LEU A 145 7.34 -8.03 -3.93
CA LEU A 145 6.37 -9.12 -4.09
C LEU A 145 6.28 -10.10 -2.90
N ASN A 146 7.24 -10.10 -1.99
CA ASN A 146 7.22 -10.98 -0.82
C ASN A 146 6.23 -10.44 0.21
N ARG A 147 4.97 -10.89 0.17
CA ARG A 147 3.82 -10.40 0.95
C ARG A 147 3.11 -11.49 1.74
N LEU A 148 3.83 -12.54 2.14
CA LEU A 148 3.25 -13.61 2.95
C LEU A 148 2.77 -13.11 4.31
N GLU A 149 3.51 -12.21 4.95
CA GLU A 149 3.09 -11.59 6.21
C GLU A 149 1.74 -10.89 6.04
N GLN A 150 1.56 -10.07 4.98
CA GLN A 150 0.29 -9.39 4.71
C GLN A 150 -0.85 -10.36 4.37
N VAL A 151 -0.55 -11.50 3.73
CA VAL A 151 -1.54 -12.56 3.49
C VAL A 151 -2.02 -13.16 4.79
N LEU A 152 -1.12 -13.49 5.72
CA LEU A 152 -1.45 -14.03 7.03
C LEU A 152 -2.21 -13.01 7.89
N ILE A 153 -1.77 -11.75 7.90
CA ILE A 153 -2.48 -10.66 8.59
C ILE A 153 -3.90 -10.49 8.02
N LYS A 154 -4.06 -10.54 6.69
CA LYS A 154 -5.40 -10.42 6.09
C LYS A 154 -6.30 -11.59 6.47
N GLN A 155 -5.75 -12.79 6.57
CA GLN A 155 -6.49 -13.96 7.05
C GLN A 155 -6.97 -13.74 8.50
N GLU A 156 -6.11 -13.21 9.39
CA GLU A 156 -6.50 -12.85 10.76
C GLU A 156 -7.61 -11.78 10.77
N VAL A 157 -7.49 -10.73 9.94
CA VAL A 157 -8.52 -9.69 9.79
C VAL A 157 -9.87 -10.28 9.37
N ASP A 158 -9.86 -11.22 8.41
CA ASP A 158 -11.07 -11.88 7.91
C ASP A 158 -11.71 -12.77 8.99
N GLU A 159 -10.92 -13.53 9.73
CA GLU A 159 -11.39 -14.38 10.84
C GLU A 159 -12.01 -13.55 11.98
N LEU A 160 -11.50 -12.34 12.22
CA LEU A 160 -12.00 -11.44 13.26
C LEU A 160 -13.13 -10.52 12.76
N ASN A 161 -13.54 -10.61 11.49
CA ASN A 161 -14.52 -9.74 10.84
C ASN A 161 -14.20 -8.25 11.03
N ALA A 162 -12.92 -7.89 11.02
CA ALA A 162 -12.44 -6.51 11.03
C ALA A 162 -12.30 -5.95 9.62
N ASP A 163 -12.23 -4.63 9.50
CA ASP A 163 -12.00 -3.98 8.20
C ASP A 163 -10.51 -3.97 7.85
N GLU A 164 -9.64 -3.81 8.87
CA GLU A 164 -8.19 -3.69 8.70
C GLU A 164 -7.48 -4.06 10.03
N ALA A 165 -6.15 -4.08 10.05
CA ALA A 165 -5.38 -4.30 11.27
C ALA A 165 -4.24 -3.29 11.40
N ILE A 166 -3.97 -2.83 12.63
CA ILE A 166 -2.68 -2.20 13.00
C ILE A 166 -1.64 -3.30 13.09
N VAL A 167 -0.49 -3.10 12.47
CA VAL A 167 0.58 -4.08 12.40
C VAL A 167 1.86 -3.52 13.03
N LEU A 168 2.47 -4.33 13.87
CA LEU A 168 3.74 -4.05 14.53
C LEU A 168 4.88 -4.80 13.84
N ASP A 169 6.09 -4.34 14.06
CA ASP A 169 7.27 -5.13 13.72
C ASP A 169 7.71 -6.05 14.89
N THR A 170 8.76 -6.82 14.68
CA THR A 170 9.29 -7.76 15.69
C THR A 170 9.82 -7.10 16.96
N ASP A 171 10.03 -5.78 16.98
CA ASP A 171 10.37 -5.03 18.18
C ASP A 171 9.12 -4.41 18.87
N GLY A 172 7.92 -4.68 18.35
CA GLY A 172 6.65 -4.19 18.89
C GLY A 172 6.33 -2.74 18.49
N ILE A 173 7.02 -2.19 17.51
CA ILE A 173 6.83 -0.82 17.02
C ILE A 173 5.74 -0.81 15.94
N ILE A 174 4.82 0.17 16.00
CA ILE A 174 3.79 0.39 14.97
C ILE A 174 4.49 0.67 13.63
N VAL A 175 4.06 -0.05 12.58
CA VAL A 175 4.59 0.12 11.21
C VAL A 175 3.54 0.67 10.26
N GLU A 176 2.48 -0.07 10.05
CA GLU A 176 1.44 0.24 9.07
C GLU A 176 0.16 -0.57 9.39
N CYS A 177 -0.78 -0.60 8.48
CA CYS A 177 -1.88 -1.57 8.49
C CYS A 177 -1.59 -2.71 7.49
N CYS A 178 -2.43 -3.73 7.43
CA CYS A 178 -2.28 -4.83 6.47
C CYS A 178 -2.14 -4.30 5.03
N SER A 179 -3.00 -3.37 4.62
CA SER A 179 -3.02 -2.82 3.26
C SER A 179 -2.95 -1.29 3.18
N ALA A 180 -2.72 -0.60 4.30
CA ALA A 180 -2.72 0.86 4.41
C ALA A 180 -1.59 1.38 5.30
N ASN A 181 -1.23 2.65 5.15
CA ASN A 181 -0.41 3.36 6.13
C ASN A 181 -1.30 3.99 7.20
N VAL A 182 -0.75 4.26 8.37
CA VAL A 182 -1.47 4.81 9.52
C VAL A 182 -0.91 6.16 9.94
N PHE A 183 -1.82 7.05 10.34
CA PHE A 183 -1.56 8.30 11.04
C PHE A 183 -2.43 8.38 12.28
N TRP A 184 -1.95 8.99 13.34
CA TRP A 184 -2.75 9.29 14.52
C TRP A 184 -2.49 10.71 15.01
N ARG A 185 -3.47 11.31 15.65
CA ARG A 185 -3.43 12.69 16.16
C ARG A 185 -3.57 12.72 17.67
N ILE A 186 -2.78 13.60 18.29
CA ILE A 186 -2.91 14.00 19.70
C ILE A 186 -2.82 15.52 19.73
N GLY A 187 -3.89 16.19 20.08
CA GLY A 187 -4.01 17.64 19.98
C GLY A 187 -3.78 18.12 18.55
N GLN A 188 -2.79 18.97 18.35
CA GLN A 188 -2.40 19.48 17.03
C GLN A 188 -1.25 18.71 16.38
N THR A 189 -0.72 17.68 17.04
CA THR A 189 0.37 16.90 16.50
C THR A 189 -0.15 15.64 15.83
N VAL A 190 0.26 15.43 14.58
CA VAL A 190 -0.04 14.25 13.77
C VAL A 190 1.23 13.40 13.69
N TYR A 191 1.07 12.13 13.95
CA TYR A 191 2.16 11.16 13.94
C TYR A 191 1.95 10.13 12.84
N THR A 192 3.06 9.61 12.29
CA THR A 192 3.08 8.44 11.42
C THR A 192 4.36 7.66 11.67
N PRO A 193 4.38 6.33 11.47
CA PRO A 193 5.59 5.54 11.70
C PRO A 193 6.75 5.91 10.79
N VAL A 194 7.98 5.83 11.33
CA VAL A 194 9.20 5.77 10.53
C VAL A 194 9.26 4.38 9.86
N LEU A 195 9.54 4.34 8.56
CA LEU A 195 9.56 3.09 7.78
C LEU A 195 11.00 2.71 7.37
N SER A 196 11.93 2.78 8.32
CA SER A 196 13.35 2.47 8.10
C SER A 196 13.67 0.97 8.21
N HIS A 197 12.82 0.21 8.87
CA HIS A 197 13.08 -1.20 9.17
C HIS A 197 12.06 -2.16 8.54
N SER A 198 10.83 -1.71 8.31
CA SER A 198 9.72 -2.51 7.76
C SER A 198 8.66 -1.59 7.14
N GLY A 199 7.62 -2.19 6.53
CA GLY A 199 6.49 -1.46 5.95
C GLY A 199 6.74 -0.94 4.54
N VAL A 200 5.72 -0.29 3.98
CA VAL A 200 5.68 0.29 2.63
C VAL A 200 5.55 1.81 2.71
N ASN A 201 6.44 2.55 2.08
CA ASN A 201 6.30 4.00 1.94
C ASN A 201 5.25 4.33 0.87
N GLY A 202 3.97 4.32 1.27
CA GLY A 202 2.83 4.51 0.39
C GLY A 202 2.82 5.88 -0.28
N LEU A 203 2.35 5.96 -1.54
CA LEU A 203 2.27 7.24 -2.27
C LEU A 203 1.30 8.20 -1.60
N MET A 204 0.17 7.69 -1.10
CA MET A 204 -0.78 8.53 -0.36
C MET A 204 -0.20 8.98 0.98
N ARG A 205 0.57 8.13 1.67
CA ARG A 205 1.32 8.55 2.86
C ARG A 205 2.25 9.72 2.54
N GLN A 206 3.02 9.65 1.46
CA GLN A 206 3.93 10.74 1.04
C GLN A 206 3.15 12.02 0.72
N LYS A 207 2.01 11.92 0.03
CA LYS A 207 1.13 13.06 -0.25
C LYS A 207 0.59 13.69 1.02
N ILE A 208 0.13 12.89 1.98
CA ILE A 208 -0.36 13.38 3.28
C ILE A 208 0.77 14.06 4.07
N ILE A 209 1.97 13.47 4.10
CA ILE A 209 3.14 14.09 4.74
C ILE A 209 3.40 15.49 4.15
N SER A 210 3.41 15.62 2.83
CA SER A 210 3.60 16.91 2.16
C SER A 210 2.49 17.91 2.50
N LEU A 211 1.23 17.49 2.49
CA LEU A 211 0.09 18.35 2.83
C LEU A 211 0.13 18.84 4.30
N LEU A 212 0.63 18.02 5.20
CA LEU A 212 0.71 18.37 6.63
C LEU A 212 1.86 19.33 6.92
N GLN A 213 2.92 19.37 6.12
CA GLN A 213 4.04 20.31 6.27
C GLN A 213 3.59 21.78 6.15
N ASP A 214 2.60 22.04 5.28
CA ASP A 214 2.05 23.38 5.03
C ASP A 214 0.69 23.60 5.73
N SER A 215 0.45 22.91 6.84
CA SER A 215 -0.81 22.92 7.57
C SER A 215 -0.68 23.49 8.98
N GLN A 216 -1.84 23.58 9.68
CA GLN A 216 -1.88 23.90 11.12
C GLN A 216 -1.38 22.77 12.02
N TYR A 217 -1.15 21.56 11.48
CA TYR A 217 -0.72 20.40 12.24
C TYR A 217 0.80 20.29 12.31
N HIS A 218 1.31 19.78 13.43
CA HIS A 218 2.72 19.44 13.58
C HIS A 218 2.95 17.97 13.25
N LEU A 219 3.54 17.68 12.09
CA LEU A 219 3.82 16.31 11.69
C LEU A 219 5.11 15.79 12.33
N GLN A 220 5.03 14.59 12.89
CA GLN A 220 6.18 13.84 13.39
C GLN A 220 6.20 12.42 12.85
N GLN A 221 7.34 11.98 12.30
CA GLN A 221 7.59 10.58 11.99
C GLN A 221 8.30 9.94 13.19
N VAL A 222 7.72 8.86 13.73
CA VAL A 222 8.13 8.33 15.02
C VAL A 222 8.19 6.80 15.05
N GLU A 223 8.97 6.25 15.97
CA GLU A 223 8.87 4.85 16.40
C GLU A 223 8.13 4.81 17.73
N ARG A 224 6.98 4.12 17.79
CA ARG A 224 6.14 4.05 19.00
C ARG A 224 5.53 2.65 19.14
N PHE A 225 5.41 2.22 20.38
CA PHE A 225 4.64 1.03 20.76
C PHE A 225 3.13 1.29 20.63
N ALA A 226 2.34 0.22 20.47
CA ALA A 226 0.91 0.33 20.24
C ALA A 226 0.12 1.01 21.37
N ASN A 227 0.64 1.03 22.59
CA ASN A 227 -0.02 1.69 23.73
C ASN A 227 -0.23 3.20 23.52
N VAL A 228 0.52 3.87 22.62
CA VAL A 228 0.28 5.28 22.30
C VAL A 228 -1.13 5.53 21.77
N LEU A 229 -1.74 4.55 21.12
CA LEU A 229 -3.07 4.66 20.54
C LEU A 229 -4.18 4.84 21.59
N THR A 230 -3.92 4.47 22.85
CA THR A 230 -4.88 4.71 23.96
C THR A 230 -5.06 6.20 24.31
N HIS A 231 -4.15 7.05 23.85
CA HIS A 231 -4.14 8.49 24.13
C HIS A 231 -4.43 9.34 22.87
N CYS A 232 -4.77 8.70 21.75
CA CYS A 232 -5.03 9.41 20.50
C CYS A 232 -6.45 9.96 20.46
N ASP A 233 -6.58 11.18 19.91
CA ASP A 233 -7.88 11.78 19.63
C ASP A 233 -8.51 11.20 18.36
N GLU A 234 -7.66 10.80 17.41
CA GLU A 234 -8.08 10.37 16.09
C GLU A 234 -7.04 9.49 15.42
N VAL A 235 -7.48 8.49 14.66
CA VAL A 235 -6.65 7.64 13.82
C VAL A 235 -7.23 7.64 12.41
N VAL A 236 -6.37 7.79 11.40
CA VAL A 236 -6.72 7.68 9.99
C VAL A 236 -5.76 6.73 9.29
N ILE A 237 -6.27 6.01 8.29
CA ILE A 237 -5.48 5.12 7.44
C ILE A 237 -5.59 5.55 5.98
N CYS A 238 -4.60 5.19 5.16
CA CYS A 238 -4.58 5.60 3.76
C CYS A 238 -3.86 4.59 2.85
N ASN A 239 -4.32 4.50 1.62
CA ASN A 239 -3.60 3.86 0.52
C ASN A 239 -4.00 4.51 -0.83
N ALA A 240 -3.45 4.01 -1.94
CA ALA A 240 -3.69 4.60 -3.26
C ALA A 240 -5.13 4.42 -3.79
N LEU A 241 -5.90 3.44 -3.29
CA LEU A 241 -7.31 3.21 -3.64
C LEU A 241 -8.26 3.90 -2.65
N MET A 242 -7.79 4.12 -1.44
CA MET A 242 -8.51 4.64 -0.30
C MET A 242 -7.69 5.80 0.28
N PRO A 243 -7.79 6.99 -0.33
CA PRO A 243 -6.88 8.11 -0.04
C PRO A 243 -6.81 8.48 1.43
N VAL A 244 -7.94 8.54 2.12
CA VAL A 244 -8.03 8.72 3.57
C VAL A 244 -9.28 8.02 4.07
N LEU A 245 -9.14 7.25 5.14
CA LEU A 245 -10.23 6.57 5.81
C LEU A 245 -10.14 6.83 7.31
N PRO A 246 -11.22 7.28 7.97
CA PRO A 246 -11.23 7.45 9.42
C PRO A 246 -11.33 6.09 10.09
N VAL A 247 -10.69 5.94 11.22
CA VAL A 247 -10.83 4.76 12.08
C VAL A 247 -11.87 5.07 13.15
N GLN A 248 -12.87 4.19 13.29
CA GLN A 248 -13.89 4.29 14.33
C GLN A 248 -13.45 3.62 15.63
N SER A 249 -12.82 2.43 15.50
CA SER A 249 -12.39 1.68 16.68
C SER A 249 -11.15 0.84 16.41
N ILE A 250 -10.40 0.53 17.49
CA ILE A 250 -9.30 -0.42 17.45
C ILE A 250 -9.45 -1.42 18.61
N GLN A 251 -9.60 -2.70 18.31
CA GLN A 251 -9.56 -3.79 19.27
C GLN A 251 -8.11 -4.14 19.58
N MET A 252 -7.60 -3.66 20.70
CA MET A 252 -6.21 -3.89 21.13
C MET A 252 -6.00 -5.28 21.73
N ASP A 253 -7.00 -5.76 22.46
CA ASP A 253 -7.02 -7.06 23.12
C ASP A 253 -8.47 -7.58 23.13
N LYS A 254 -8.66 -8.86 22.82
CA LYS A 254 -10.00 -9.51 22.80
C LYS A 254 -10.75 -9.45 24.13
N GLN A 255 -10.02 -9.28 25.24
CA GLN A 255 -10.59 -9.25 26.61
C GLN A 255 -10.96 -7.83 27.04
N LEU A 256 -10.53 -6.78 26.32
CA LEU A 256 -10.78 -5.40 26.65
C LEU A 256 -11.79 -4.77 25.66
N PRO A 257 -12.55 -3.75 26.08
CA PRO A 257 -13.35 -2.98 25.12
C PRO A 257 -12.44 -2.30 24.06
N PRO A 258 -12.92 -2.16 22.81
CA PRO A 258 -12.15 -1.48 21.78
C PRO A 258 -11.97 0.00 22.10
N LEU A 259 -10.83 0.55 21.74
CA LEU A 259 -10.62 2.00 21.71
C LEU A 259 -11.61 2.61 20.71
N GLN A 260 -12.21 3.75 21.06
CA GLN A 260 -13.19 4.45 20.22
C GLN A 260 -12.68 5.84 19.86
N PHE A 261 -12.82 6.22 18.59
CA PHE A 261 -12.39 7.51 18.06
C PHE A 261 -13.60 8.28 17.50
N ALA A 262 -14.02 9.33 18.19
CA ALA A 262 -15.14 10.16 17.77
C ALA A 262 -14.73 11.37 16.92
N SER A 263 -13.48 11.82 17.04
CA SER A 263 -12.96 12.96 16.27
C SER A 263 -12.79 12.62 14.80
N ARG A 264 -13.10 13.58 13.94
CA ARG A 264 -12.96 13.52 12.47
C ARG A 264 -12.22 14.73 11.90
N GLU A 265 -11.58 15.54 12.72
CA GLU A 265 -10.94 16.80 12.31
C GLU A 265 -9.79 16.58 11.32
N LEU A 266 -8.90 15.62 11.61
CA LEU A 266 -7.81 15.27 10.72
C LEU A 266 -8.34 14.62 9.43
N PHE A 267 -9.30 13.70 9.56
CA PHE A 267 -9.93 13.06 8.40
C PHE A 267 -10.56 14.09 7.48
N GLU A 268 -11.39 14.99 7.98
CA GLU A 268 -12.08 16.02 7.19
C GLU A 268 -11.07 16.95 6.50
N TYR A 269 -10.04 17.39 7.24
CA TYR A 269 -8.96 18.20 6.67
C TYR A 269 -8.26 17.50 5.50
N LEU A 270 -7.89 16.23 5.67
CA LEU A 270 -7.19 15.44 4.64
C LEU A 270 -8.12 15.02 3.51
N PHE A 271 -9.36 14.64 3.80
CA PHE A 271 -10.33 14.17 2.81
C PHE A 271 -10.57 15.19 1.70
N LEU A 272 -10.71 16.46 2.05
CA LEU A 272 -10.89 17.55 1.09
C LEU A 272 -9.67 17.76 0.18
N ARG A 273 -8.46 17.44 0.66
CA ARG A 273 -7.17 17.71 -0.01
C ARG A 273 -6.57 16.49 -0.69
N CYS A 274 -6.96 15.31 -0.29
CA CYS A 274 -6.49 14.04 -0.86
C CYS A 274 -7.38 13.51 -2.00
N LYS A 275 -8.41 14.25 -2.42
CA LYS A 275 -9.21 13.87 -3.60
C LYS A 275 -8.29 13.70 -4.81
N ILE A 276 -8.37 12.52 -5.42
CA ILE A 276 -7.51 12.11 -6.52
C ILE A 276 -8.31 12.23 -7.82
#